data_7849bf6d569b940873ee08e26abbadde
#
_entry.id   7849bf6d569b940873ee08e26abbadde
#
_cell.length_a   1.000
_cell.length_b   1.000
_cell.length_c   1.000
_cell.angle_alpha   90.00
_cell.angle_beta   90.00
_cell.angle_gamma   90.00
#
_symmetry.space_group_name_H-M   'P 1'
#
loop_
_entity.id
_entity.type
_entity.pdbx_description
1 polymer ?
#
loop_
_entity_poly.entity_id
_entity_poly.type
_entity_poly.pdbx_seq_one_letter_code
_entity_poly.pdbx_strand_id
1 'polypeptide(L)'
;MKQLICSTRKSLVFLSLMLFSATLLLSADDPIRVGVIGLDTSHSPAFAKLLNDPDATGELAGFDVVAAYPKGSADIESSVSRIPKYTQQFRDMGVEIVDSIDELLEQVDVVLLETNDGRPHYQQALQVIQAGKPLFVDKP
;
A
#
# COMPACT_ATOMS: atom_id res chain seq x y z
N MET A 1 -49.98 20.63 55.66
CA MET A 1 -49.64 20.59 54.23
C MET A 1 -48.16 20.94 54.08
N LYS A 2 -47.31 20.02 54.19
CA LYS A 2 -45.86 20.11 53.91
C LYS A 2 -45.41 18.76 53.45
N GLN A 3 -44.52 18.71 52.48
CA GLN A 3 -43.78 17.62 51.86
C GLN A 3 -44.27 17.25 50.47
N LEU A 4 -43.48 17.66 49.50
CA LEU A 4 -43.11 16.89 48.31
C LEU A 4 -42.21 17.77 47.41
N ILE A 5 -40.95 17.93 47.73
CA ILE A 5 -39.90 18.32 46.79
C ILE A 5 -38.58 17.80 47.36
N CYS A 6 -38.20 16.59 47.06
CA CYS A 6 -36.80 16.11 47.16
C CYS A 6 -36.66 14.71 46.55
N SER A 7 -36.59 14.60 45.24
CA SER A 7 -36.07 13.36 44.62
C SER A 7 -35.83 13.48 43.10
N THR A 8 -35.24 14.54 42.60
CA THR A 8 -34.94 14.59 41.13
C THR A 8 -33.52 15.06 40.82
N ARG A 9 -32.62 15.13 41.79
CA ARG A 9 -31.24 15.60 41.54
C ARG A 9 -30.15 14.55 41.53
N LYS A 10 -30.45 13.25 41.71
CA LYS A 10 -29.44 12.18 41.79
C LYS A 10 -29.34 11.30 40.55
N SER A 11 -30.27 11.42 39.59
CA SER A 11 -30.24 10.59 38.34
C SER A 11 -29.52 11.19 37.17
N LEU A 12 -29.18 12.48 37.17
CA LEU A 12 -28.48 13.12 36.04
C LEU A 12 -26.95 13.02 36.08
N VAL A 13 -26.36 12.68 37.22
CA VAL A 13 -24.90 12.59 37.36
C VAL A 13 -24.34 11.23 36.93
N PHE A 14 -25.17 10.17 36.97
CA PHE A 14 -24.74 8.82 36.57
C PHE A 14 -24.76 8.58 35.04
N LEU A 15 -25.47 9.36 34.27
CA LEU A 15 -25.56 9.21 32.81
C LEU A 15 -24.41 9.89 32.07
N SER A 16 -23.70 10.81 32.71
CA SER A 16 -22.56 11.52 32.08
C SER A 16 -21.22 10.79 32.20
N LEU A 17 -21.13 9.72 33.04
CA LEU A 17 -19.87 8.99 33.25
C LEU A 17 -19.74 7.74 32.38
N MET A 18 -20.79 7.34 31.68
CA MET A 18 -20.79 6.16 30.78
C MET A 18 -20.45 6.48 29.32
N LEU A 19 -20.30 7.77 28.95
CA LEU A 19 -20.02 8.18 27.55
C LEU A 19 -18.54 8.50 27.26
N PHE A 20 -17.64 8.29 28.23
CA PHE A 20 -16.22 8.63 28.05
C PHE A 20 -15.28 7.41 28.00
N SER A 21 -15.83 6.20 27.83
CA SER A 21 -15.05 4.96 27.75
C SER A 21 -15.06 4.29 26.38
N ALA A 22 -15.33 5.05 25.32
CA ALA A 22 -15.24 4.54 23.97
C ALA A 22 -14.25 5.40 23.20
N THR A 23 -13.22 4.75 22.71
CA THR A 23 -12.22 5.19 21.73
C THR A 23 -10.81 5.47 22.26
N LEU A 24 -10.17 4.46 22.84
CA LEU A 24 -8.80 4.15 22.45
C LEU A 24 -8.90 2.99 21.43
N LEU A 25 -9.45 3.26 20.27
CA LEU A 25 -9.09 2.49 19.10
C LEU A 25 -7.63 2.88 18.85
N LEU A 26 -6.69 1.97 19.17
CA LEU A 26 -5.36 1.99 18.57
C LEU A 26 -5.63 2.11 17.07
N SER A 27 -5.34 3.27 16.50
CA SER A 27 -5.13 3.39 15.07
C SER A 27 -3.87 2.54 14.83
N ALA A 28 -4.04 1.31 14.40
CA ALA A 28 -2.99 0.68 13.63
C ALA A 28 -2.80 1.64 12.46
N ASP A 29 -1.62 2.24 12.32
CA ASP A 29 -1.32 3.07 11.17
C ASP A 29 -1.61 2.20 9.94
N ASP A 30 -2.42 2.73 9.01
CA ASP A 30 -2.71 2.01 7.77
C ASP A 30 -1.37 1.69 7.08
N PRO A 31 -1.20 0.51 6.50
CA PRO A 31 0.05 0.15 5.87
C PRO A 31 0.39 1.12 4.72
N ILE A 32 1.68 1.38 4.54
CA ILE A 32 2.19 2.16 3.41
C ILE A 32 1.93 1.35 2.13
N ARG A 33 1.11 1.89 1.25
CA ARG A 33 0.74 1.25 -0.01
C ARG A 33 1.88 1.39 -1.02
N VAL A 34 2.36 0.25 -1.49
CA VAL A 34 3.51 0.16 -2.41
C VAL A 34 3.03 -0.18 -3.81
N GLY A 35 3.51 0.56 -4.80
CA GLY A 35 3.35 0.25 -6.22
C GLY A 35 4.62 -0.34 -6.81
N VAL A 36 4.48 -1.26 -7.76
CA VAL A 36 5.62 -1.85 -8.48
C VAL A 36 5.51 -1.55 -9.97
N ILE A 37 6.56 -0.95 -10.54
CA ILE A 37 6.69 -0.72 -11.98
C ILE A 37 7.70 -1.72 -12.56
N GLY A 38 7.27 -2.54 -13.52
CA GLY A 38 8.09 -3.55 -14.18
C GLY A 38 8.02 -4.92 -13.51
N LEU A 39 7.39 -5.88 -14.19
CA LEU A 39 7.30 -7.29 -13.74
C LEU A 39 8.12 -8.22 -14.64
N ASP A 40 9.31 -7.77 -15.03
CA ASP A 40 10.22 -8.50 -15.95
C ASP A 40 11.53 -8.95 -15.30
N THR A 41 11.67 -8.74 -13.99
CA THR A 41 12.78 -9.21 -13.15
C THR A 41 12.27 -10.09 -12.00
N SER A 42 13.13 -11.01 -11.53
CA SER A 42 12.82 -11.85 -10.35
C SER A 42 12.77 -11.07 -9.04
N HIS A 43 13.30 -9.84 -9.01
CA HIS A 43 13.27 -8.96 -7.83
C HIS A 43 11.85 -8.49 -7.54
N SER A 44 11.06 -8.14 -8.57
CA SER A 44 9.68 -7.69 -8.40
C SER A 44 8.83 -8.64 -7.52
N PRO A 45 8.67 -9.94 -7.85
CA PRO A 45 7.92 -10.85 -6.99
C PRO A 45 8.63 -11.17 -5.67
N ALA A 46 9.96 -11.03 -5.59
CA ALA A 46 10.70 -11.26 -4.35
C ALA A 46 10.42 -10.15 -3.33
N PHE A 47 10.48 -8.88 -3.75
CA PHE A 47 10.14 -7.75 -2.89
C PHE A 47 8.64 -7.75 -2.52
N ALA A 48 7.74 -8.04 -3.47
CA ALA A 48 6.32 -8.10 -3.16
C ALA A 48 6.01 -9.16 -2.09
N LYS A 49 6.61 -10.35 -2.18
CA LYS A 49 6.46 -11.40 -1.15
C LYS A 49 7.00 -10.99 0.21
N LEU A 50 8.12 -10.27 0.23
CA LEU A 50 8.77 -9.83 1.46
C LEU A 50 7.94 -8.74 2.17
N LEU A 51 7.39 -7.80 1.41
CA LEU A 51 6.61 -6.67 1.94
C LEU A 51 5.18 -7.07 2.32
N ASN A 52 4.58 -8.06 1.62
CA ASN A 52 3.25 -8.59 1.90
C ASN A 52 3.28 -9.80 2.85
N ASP A 53 4.42 -10.09 3.48
CA ASP A 53 4.51 -11.15 4.47
C ASP A 53 3.72 -10.75 5.73
N PRO A 54 2.65 -11.49 6.11
CA PRO A 54 1.87 -11.16 7.30
C PRO A 54 2.67 -11.30 8.61
N ASP A 55 3.79 -12.04 8.57
CA ASP A 55 4.68 -12.22 9.71
C ASP A 55 5.86 -11.22 9.68
N ALA A 56 5.87 -10.26 8.77
CA ALA A 56 6.92 -9.25 8.67
C ALA A 56 7.04 -8.45 9.98
N THR A 57 8.27 -8.24 10.42
CA THR A 57 8.57 -7.52 11.66
C THR A 57 9.66 -6.47 11.42
N GLY A 58 9.79 -5.52 12.36
CA GLY A 58 10.82 -4.47 12.29
C GLY A 58 10.59 -3.53 11.10
N GLU A 59 11.63 -3.24 10.35
CA GLU A 59 11.62 -2.26 9.24
C GLU A 59 10.80 -2.71 8.02
N LEU A 60 10.45 -3.98 7.93
CA LEU A 60 9.63 -4.55 6.84
C LEU A 60 8.14 -4.58 7.17
N ALA A 61 7.77 -4.38 8.44
CA ALA A 61 6.38 -4.34 8.84
C ALA A 61 5.72 -3.02 8.40
N GLY A 62 4.43 -3.10 8.05
CA GLY A 62 3.65 -1.89 7.74
C GLY A 62 3.75 -1.44 6.28
N PHE A 63 4.18 -2.31 5.37
CA PHE A 63 4.06 -2.13 3.93
C PHE A 63 3.04 -3.10 3.36
N ASP A 64 2.39 -2.69 2.25
CA ASP A 64 1.48 -3.54 1.49
C ASP A 64 1.63 -3.21 -0.01
N VAL A 65 2.06 -4.18 -0.80
CA VAL A 65 2.13 -4.03 -2.27
C VAL A 65 0.72 -4.22 -2.82
N VAL A 66 0.10 -3.14 -3.26
CA VAL A 66 -1.32 -3.13 -3.65
C VAL A 66 -1.55 -3.05 -5.14
N ALA A 67 -0.62 -2.47 -5.91
CA ALA A 67 -0.77 -2.28 -7.36
C ALA A 67 0.55 -2.53 -8.10
N ALA A 68 0.45 -3.02 -9.36
CA ALA A 68 1.62 -3.22 -10.20
C ALA A 68 1.33 -2.91 -11.68
N TYR A 69 2.26 -2.20 -12.30
CA TYR A 69 2.30 -1.96 -13.74
C TYR A 69 3.31 -2.93 -14.39
N PRO A 70 2.86 -3.90 -15.22
CA PRO A 70 3.67 -5.05 -15.55
C PRO A 70 4.70 -4.84 -16.68
N LYS A 71 4.58 -3.74 -17.45
CA LYS A 71 5.33 -3.61 -18.71
C LYS A 71 6.81 -3.33 -18.47
N GLY A 72 7.64 -4.03 -19.22
CA GLY A 72 9.06 -3.80 -19.45
C GLY A 72 9.35 -3.52 -20.94
N SER A 73 10.60 -3.73 -21.37
CA SER A 73 11.00 -3.50 -22.77
C SER A 73 10.51 -4.61 -23.69
N ALA A 74 9.71 -4.22 -24.69
CA ALA A 74 9.10 -5.16 -25.63
C ALA A 74 10.09 -5.80 -26.63
N ASP A 75 11.28 -5.22 -26.79
CA ASP A 75 12.35 -5.67 -27.67
C ASP A 75 13.39 -6.56 -26.96
N ILE A 76 13.19 -6.86 -25.65
CA ILE A 76 14.04 -7.74 -24.86
C ILE A 76 13.29 -9.05 -24.60
N GLU A 77 13.70 -10.15 -25.21
CA GLU A 77 13.05 -11.47 -25.08
C GLU A 77 12.92 -11.92 -23.62
N SER A 78 13.97 -11.74 -22.83
CA SER A 78 13.96 -12.14 -21.42
C SER A 78 13.00 -11.28 -20.57
N SER A 79 12.71 -10.06 -20.94
CA SER A 79 11.69 -9.20 -20.37
C SER A 79 10.30 -9.73 -20.74
N VAL A 80 10.01 -9.81 -22.01
CA VAL A 80 8.72 -10.26 -22.55
C VAL A 80 8.31 -11.64 -22.03
N SER A 81 9.25 -12.60 -22.01
CA SER A 81 8.97 -13.98 -21.58
C SER A 81 8.67 -14.13 -20.08
N ARG A 82 9.14 -13.21 -19.23
CA ARG A 82 8.94 -13.25 -17.77
C ARG A 82 7.66 -12.58 -17.31
N ILE A 83 7.24 -11.51 -17.98
CA ILE A 83 6.08 -10.70 -17.58
C ILE A 83 4.82 -11.53 -17.30
N PRO A 84 4.38 -12.48 -18.16
CA PRO A 84 3.17 -13.25 -17.89
C PRO A 84 3.23 -14.04 -16.58
N LYS A 85 4.36 -14.68 -16.31
CA LYS A 85 4.58 -15.47 -15.09
C LYS A 85 4.54 -14.59 -13.85
N TYR A 86 5.26 -13.48 -13.85
CA TYR A 86 5.33 -12.61 -12.68
C TYR A 86 4.03 -11.84 -12.46
N THR A 87 3.36 -11.42 -13.53
CA THR A 87 2.01 -10.85 -13.44
C THR A 87 1.02 -11.80 -12.75
N GLN A 88 1.08 -13.10 -13.08
CA GLN A 88 0.24 -14.08 -12.41
C GLN A 88 0.60 -14.22 -10.93
N GLN A 89 1.88 -14.22 -10.56
CA GLN A 89 2.31 -14.24 -9.16
C GLN A 89 1.79 -13.03 -8.36
N PHE A 90 1.77 -11.85 -8.96
CA PHE A 90 1.21 -10.64 -8.32
C PHE A 90 -0.31 -10.78 -8.12
N ARG A 91 -1.05 -11.28 -9.11
CA ARG A 91 -2.49 -11.58 -8.95
C ARG A 91 -2.76 -12.59 -7.85
N ASP A 92 -1.92 -13.63 -7.75
CA ASP A 92 -2.06 -14.67 -6.72
C ASP A 92 -1.80 -14.11 -5.30
N MET A 93 -1.05 -13.02 -5.19
CA MET A 93 -0.84 -12.26 -3.94
C MET A 93 -1.94 -11.22 -3.66
N GLY A 94 -2.95 -11.08 -4.54
CA GLY A 94 -4.01 -10.10 -4.40
C GLY A 94 -3.66 -8.69 -4.89
N VAL A 95 -2.51 -8.52 -5.56
CA VAL A 95 -2.06 -7.23 -6.09
C VAL A 95 -2.82 -6.90 -7.37
N GLU A 96 -3.35 -5.68 -7.47
CA GLU A 96 -4.02 -5.18 -8.65
C GLU A 96 -3.02 -4.95 -9.80
N ILE A 97 -3.37 -5.42 -10.99
CA ILE A 97 -2.56 -5.18 -12.21
C ILE A 97 -3.22 -4.05 -12.99
N VAL A 98 -2.51 -2.96 -13.10
CA VAL A 98 -2.98 -1.74 -13.77
C VAL A 98 -2.40 -1.60 -15.18
N ASP A 99 -3.07 -0.84 -16.04
CA ASP A 99 -2.70 -0.67 -17.45
C ASP A 99 -1.78 0.53 -17.68
N SER A 100 -1.67 1.43 -16.71
CA SER A 100 -0.84 2.63 -16.75
C SER A 100 -0.15 2.96 -15.44
N ILE A 101 0.95 3.74 -15.52
CA ILE A 101 1.63 4.26 -14.32
C ILE A 101 0.74 5.30 -13.63
N ASP A 102 -0.06 6.07 -14.36
CA ASP A 102 -0.97 7.05 -13.78
C ASP A 102 -2.01 6.36 -12.86
N GLU A 103 -2.61 5.24 -13.31
CA GLU A 103 -3.51 4.44 -12.46
C GLU A 103 -2.81 3.88 -11.21
N LEU A 104 -1.56 3.44 -11.34
CA LEU A 104 -0.77 2.98 -10.20
C LEU A 104 -0.58 4.10 -9.18
N LEU A 105 -0.21 5.30 -9.64
CA LEU A 105 0.09 6.44 -8.79
C LEU A 105 -1.12 6.97 -8.00
N GLU A 106 -2.34 6.74 -8.48
CA GLU A 106 -3.57 7.07 -7.75
C GLU A 106 -3.79 6.18 -6.53
N GLN A 107 -3.24 4.97 -6.52
CA GLN A 107 -3.52 3.93 -5.52
C GLN A 107 -2.45 3.81 -4.44
N VAL A 108 -1.22 4.34 -4.65
CA VAL A 108 -0.05 4.02 -3.85
C VAL A 108 0.56 5.23 -3.16
N ASP A 109 1.36 4.99 -2.14
CA ASP A 109 2.07 6.02 -1.39
C ASP A 109 3.56 6.09 -1.78
N VAL A 110 4.15 4.96 -2.17
CA VAL A 110 5.56 4.82 -2.61
C VAL A 110 5.66 3.87 -3.80
N VAL A 111 6.75 3.96 -4.58
CA VAL A 111 6.94 3.16 -5.78
C VAL A 111 8.30 2.46 -5.80
N LEU A 112 8.29 1.18 -6.17
CA LEU A 112 9.47 0.40 -6.55
C LEU A 112 9.55 0.35 -8.08
N LEU A 113 10.62 0.85 -8.67
CA LEU A 113 10.90 0.77 -10.11
C LEU A 113 11.86 -0.41 -10.35
N GLU A 114 11.29 -1.48 -10.88
CA GLU A 114 11.92 -2.80 -11.03
C GLU A 114 12.15 -3.20 -12.48
N THR A 115 11.77 -2.37 -13.45
CA THR A 115 11.98 -2.62 -14.88
C THR A 115 13.44 -3.00 -15.14
N ASN A 116 13.69 -4.15 -15.77
CA ASN A 116 15.04 -4.68 -15.95
C ASN A 116 15.93 -3.86 -16.92
N ASP A 117 15.31 -3.13 -17.82
CA ASP A 117 15.99 -2.29 -18.80
C ASP A 117 16.01 -0.82 -18.34
N GLY A 118 17.21 -0.22 -18.28
CA GLY A 118 17.37 1.18 -17.87
C GLY A 118 16.84 2.21 -18.87
N ARG A 119 16.58 1.84 -20.14
CA ARG A 119 16.11 2.78 -21.18
C ARG A 119 14.77 3.45 -20.83
N PRO A 120 13.73 2.73 -20.35
CA PRO A 120 12.48 3.35 -19.92
C PRO A 120 12.54 4.02 -18.56
N HIS A 121 13.56 3.78 -17.71
CA HIS A 121 13.62 4.24 -16.33
C HIS A 121 13.42 5.75 -16.18
N TYR A 122 14.07 6.56 -17.04
CA TYR A 122 13.93 8.01 -16.95
C TYR A 122 12.47 8.47 -17.09
N GLN A 123 11.74 7.92 -18.06
CA GLN A 123 10.35 8.30 -18.28
C GLN A 123 9.42 7.75 -17.17
N GLN A 124 9.66 6.55 -16.70
CA GLN A 124 8.92 5.94 -15.59
C GLN A 124 9.17 6.69 -14.27
N ALA A 125 10.43 6.97 -13.95
CA ALA A 125 10.80 7.72 -12.75
C ALA A 125 10.26 9.16 -12.77
N LEU A 126 10.27 9.82 -13.94
CA LEU A 126 9.77 11.18 -14.07
C LEU A 126 8.29 11.28 -13.71
N GLN A 127 7.45 10.32 -14.11
CA GLN A 127 6.02 10.28 -13.75
C GLN A 127 5.84 10.16 -12.23
N VAL A 128 6.60 9.28 -11.58
CA VAL A 128 6.54 9.09 -10.12
C VAL A 128 6.97 10.35 -9.37
N ILE A 129 8.08 10.98 -9.80
CA ILE A 129 8.61 12.21 -9.20
C ILE A 129 7.63 13.38 -9.38
N GLN A 130 7.03 13.51 -10.57
CA GLN A 130 6.03 14.55 -10.84
C GLN A 130 4.76 14.38 -10.01
N ALA A 131 4.40 13.14 -9.68
CA ALA A 131 3.31 12.84 -8.75
C ALA A 131 3.69 13.06 -7.28
N GLY A 132 4.94 13.47 -6.97
CA GLY A 132 5.41 13.71 -5.61
C GLY A 132 5.56 12.45 -4.76
N LYS A 133 5.67 11.26 -5.37
CA LYS A 133 5.79 9.99 -4.65
C LYS A 133 7.25 9.62 -4.41
N PRO A 134 7.60 9.07 -3.24
CA PRO A 134 8.89 8.43 -3.01
C PRO A 134 9.13 7.31 -4.01
N LEU A 135 10.37 7.18 -4.47
CA LEU A 135 10.78 6.23 -5.48
C LEU A 135 12.04 5.48 -5.07
N PHE A 136 12.00 4.17 -5.13
CA PHE A 136 13.16 3.30 -5.08
C PHE A 136 13.43 2.72 -6.48
N VAL A 137 14.66 2.74 -6.94
CA VAL A 137 15.09 2.19 -8.24
C VAL A 137 16.08 1.06 -8.00
N ASP A 138 15.69 -0.17 -8.34
CA ASP A 138 16.53 -1.37 -8.10
C ASP A 138 17.53 -1.64 -9.22
N LYS A 139 17.19 -1.28 -10.45
CA LYS A 139 18.01 -1.57 -11.62
C LYS A 139 18.64 -0.31 -12.22
N PRO A 140 19.84 -0.45 -12.87
CA PRO A 140 20.47 0.64 -13.61
C PRO A 140 19.71 1.03 -14.88
#